data_3455f4c3e3180dcc8e761cbe834c7fee
#
_entry.id   3455f4c3e3180dcc8e761cbe834c7fee
#
_cell.length_a   1.000
_cell.length_b   1.000
_cell.length_c   1.000
_cell.angle_alpha   90.00
_cell.angle_beta   90.00
_cell.angle_gamma   90.00
#
_symmetry.space_group_name_H-M   'P 1'
#
loop_
_entity.id
_entity.type
_entity.pdbx_description
1 polymer ?
#
loop_
_entity_poly.entity_id
_entity_poly.type
_entity_poly.pdbx_seq_one_letter_code
_entity_poly.pdbx_strand_id
1 'polypeptide(L)'
;PTGLPPEAGSGGHAGAPPDVARRFGPDGATGVRLNTAIRGGGTAVHDEKAKLGLASVGLDWRSRDVRLSGDLGYQDNRLERTRSNVTLAPGVTSVPTPPDPASNFAQPWPFSNERDLFGTLRGEWDITPAATAWAAYGLRRSKEENSLANLTVSDATSSAGTVARFDNTRKDKVDTGELGLRGKLRTGGIGHEWVAAANWFRLDLRTAFAFDFANSLPNNLYNPTFHPRPDFSAATFVGGALDTPTRTGLTRLTSYAVGDTLSLANDRLLLTLGLRHQKLDIGSFAAGTGAVQSEYSASRTSPAVGATWKATRQLSIYANYIEGLTQGQTAPPPSGAAPLANAAQALAPFVSRQKEAGVKYEADGIGAGAAVFSTSRPRAFVDASQLFSAAGEDRHDGLELTVYGTPTRGLKLLGGATWLRAEQRSTGSAATDGRRVIGVPEFQATVGAEWEVPAVTGLALDARIVHTGSRYADDANTLKVPGWNRLDIGARYLTEIAGRLLTLRGRVDNVTDRAYWASVGGFPGAGYLVVGAPRTFTLSASVDF
;
A
#
# COMPACT_ATOMS: atom_id res chain seq x y z
N PRO A 1 26.88 -9.37 -10.35
CA PRO A 1 26.39 -8.08 -9.92
C PRO A 1 25.57 -7.47 -11.04
N THR A 2 24.27 -7.47 -10.85
CA THR A 2 23.32 -6.88 -11.79
C THR A 2 23.16 -5.41 -11.44
N GLY A 3 23.78 -4.51 -12.20
CA GLY A 3 23.47 -3.10 -12.10
C GLY A 3 22.02 -2.88 -12.56
N LEU A 4 21.19 -2.19 -11.75
CA LEU A 4 19.91 -1.70 -12.27
C LEU A 4 20.18 -0.71 -13.41
N PRO A 5 19.40 -0.75 -14.50
CA PRO A 5 19.72 -0.01 -15.71
C PRO A 5 19.59 1.49 -15.54
N PRO A 6 20.48 2.31 -16.12
CA PRO A 6 20.15 3.70 -16.36
C PRO A 6 18.83 3.77 -17.14
N GLU A 7 17.98 4.69 -16.75
CA GLU A 7 16.66 4.86 -17.36
C GLU A 7 16.46 6.31 -17.81
N ALA A 8 15.71 6.48 -18.86
CA ALA A 8 15.23 7.76 -19.32
C ALA A 8 13.72 7.65 -19.64
N GLY A 9 12.97 8.68 -19.34
CA GLY A 9 11.51 8.66 -19.49
C GLY A 9 10.93 9.97 -19.98
N SER A 10 9.63 9.96 -20.20
CA SER A 10 8.82 11.13 -20.55
C SER A 10 9.08 12.30 -19.61
N GLY A 11 9.04 13.53 -20.15
CA GLY A 11 9.31 14.75 -19.38
C GLY A 11 10.80 15.04 -19.15
N GLY A 12 11.71 14.22 -19.70
CA GLY A 12 13.15 14.38 -19.49
C GLY A 12 13.63 13.80 -18.15
N HIS A 13 12.88 12.87 -17.58
CA HIS A 13 13.30 12.11 -16.42
C HIS A 13 14.44 11.17 -16.78
N ALA A 14 15.52 11.21 -16.00
CA ALA A 14 16.66 10.30 -16.16
C ALA A 14 17.14 9.77 -14.80
N GLY A 15 17.67 8.57 -14.80
CA GLY A 15 18.16 7.94 -13.59
C GLY A 15 19.26 6.90 -13.85
N ALA A 16 20.09 6.70 -12.84
CA ALA A 16 21.12 5.68 -12.81
C ALA A 16 21.11 4.98 -11.45
N PRO A 17 20.62 3.76 -11.36
CA PRO A 17 20.63 2.97 -10.14
C PRO A 17 21.74 1.88 -10.20
N PRO A 18 23.00 2.17 -9.82
CA PRO A 18 24.02 1.14 -9.69
C PRO A 18 23.71 0.20 -8.49
N ASP A 19 23.87 -1.10 -8.75
CA ASP A 19 23.77 -2.18 -7.77
C ASP A 19 25.04 -3.03 -7.85
N VAL A 20 25.80 -3.08 -6.77
CA VAL A 20 27.05 -3.82 -6.69
C VAL A 20 27.00 -4.77 -5.50
N ALA A 21 27.21 -6.05 -5.76
CA ALA A 21 27.27 -7.07 -4.73
C ALA A 21 28.54 -7.91 -4.86
N ARG A 22 29.15 -8.24 -3.72
CA ARG A 22 30.33 -9.11 -3.67
C ARG A 22 30.30 -10.00 -2.42
N ARG A 23 30.80 -11.22 -2.59
CA ARG A 23 30.99 -12.15 -1.47
C ARG A 23 32.48 -12.35 -1.17
N PHE A 24 32.79 -12.52 0.11
CA PHE A 24 34.14 -12.63 0.67
C PHE A 24 34.22 -13.77 1.69
N GLY A 25 35.47 -14.08 2.09
CA GLY A 25 35.78 -15.09 3.10
C GLY A 25 35.67 -16.53 2.59
N PRO A 26 35.92 -17.51 3.44
CA PRO A 26 35.79 -18.93 3.12
C PRO A 26 34.36 -19.23 2.62
N ASP A 27 34.26 -19.95 1.51
CA ASP A 27 32.98 -20.35 0.88
C ASP A 27 32.01 -19.18 0.60
N GLY A 28 32.54 -17.96 0.47
CA GLY A 28 31.74 -16.77 0.29
C GLY A 28 30.80 -16.48 1.47
N ALA A 29 31.26 -16.72 2.69
CA ALA A 29 30.46 -16.62 3.91
C ALA A 29 29.93 -15.20 4.17
N THR A 30 30.65 -14.16 3.75
CA THR A 30 30.26 -12.76 3.95
C THR A 30 29.84 -12.15 2.61
N GLY A 31 28.65 -11.53 2.59
CA GLY A 31 28.13 -10.77 1.46
C GLY A 31 28.03 -9.29 1.78
N VAL A 32 28.40 -8.44 0.81
CA VAL A 32 28.20 -6.99 0.86
C VAL A 32 27.46 -6.57 -0.42
N ARG A 33 26.42 -5.76 -0.27
CA ARG A 33 25.68 -5.20 -1.41
C ARG A 33 25.48 -3.70 -1.21
N LEU A 34 25.80 -2.92 -2.22
CA LEU A 34 25.53 -1.50 -2.28
C LEU A 34 24.48 -1.26 -3.37
N ASN A 35 23.35 -0.71 -2.99
CA ASN A 35 22.33 -0.23 -3.92
C ASN A 35 22.27 1.28 -3.84
N THR A 36 22.28 1.94 -4.99
CA THR A 36 22.03 3.37 -5.08
C THR A 36 21.02 3.65 -6.18
N ALA A 37 20.32 4.77 -6.09
CA ALA A 37 19.49 5.29 -7.16
C ALA A 37 19.54 6.81 -7.15
N ILE A 38 19.87 7.40 -8.29
CA ILE A 38 19.78 8.83 -8.51
C ILE A 38 18.86 9.02 -9.71
N ARG A 39 17.76 9.73 -9.48
CA ARG A 39 16.78 10.06 -10.53
C ARG A 39 16.45 11.53 -10.46
N GLY A 40 16.21 12.16 -11.61
CA GLY A 40 15.79 13.57 -11.64
C GLY A 40 15.29 13.98 -13.00
N GLY A 41 14.48 15.03 -13.01
CA GLY A 41 13.91 15.61 -14.23
C GLY A 41 12.43 15.87 -14.14
N GLY A 42 11.82 16.25 -15.26
CA GLY A 42 10.38 16.36 -15.41
C GLY A 42 9.73 14.97 -15.44
N THR A 43 8.48 14.89 -15.02
CA THR A 43 7.66 13.68 -15.16
C THR A 43 6.85 13.74 -16.48
N ALA A 44 6.02 12.73 -16.72
CA ALA A 44 5.08 12.78 -17.83
C ALA A 44 3.91 13.77 -17.62
N VAL A 45 3.79 14.38 -16.46
CA VAL A 45 2.86 15.47 -16.15
C VAL A 45 3.56 16.79 -16.41
N HIS A 46 2.88 17.72 -17.10
CA HIS A 46 3.46 19.01 -17.48
C HIS A 46 3.99 19.77 -16.26
N ASP A 47 5.23 20.27 -16.36
CA ASP A 47 5.91 21.09 -15.34
C ASP A 47 6.10 20.41 -13.96
N GLU A 48 5.68 19.18 -13.79
CA GLU A 48 5.98 18.41 -12.58
C GLU A 48 7.41 17.90 -12.65
N LYS A 49 8.14 18.02 -11.53
CA LYS A 49 9.51 17.52 -11.41
C LYS A 49 9.63 16.58 -10.23
N ALA A 50 10.45 15.55 -10.41
CA ALA A 50 10.78 14.60 -9.37
C ALA A 50 12.30 14.46 -9.25
N LYS A 51 12.80 14.36 -8.01
CA LYS A 51 14.21 14.07 -7.70
C LYS A 51 14.25 13.00 -6.62
N LEU A 52 15.03 11.95 -6.83
CA LEU A 52 15.25 10.88 -5.88
C LEU A 52 16.74 10.63 -5.73
N GLY A 53 17.22 10.65 -4.50
CA GLY A 53 18.51 10.10 -4.11
C GLY A 53 18.30 8.97 -3.11
N LEU A 54 18.82 7.78 -3.39
CA LEU A 54 18.75 6.61 -2.51
C LEU A 54 20.12 5.95 -2.46
N ALA A 55 20.55 5.56 -1.25
CA ALA A 55 21.69 4.69 -1.04
C ALA A 55 21.36 3.69 0.07
N SER A 56 21.65 2.41 -0.14
CA SER A 56 21.54 1.39 0.89
C SER A 56 22.69 0.39 0.84
N VAL A 57 23.13 -0.05 2.02
CA VAL A 57 24.16 -1.07 2.19
C VAL A 57 23.51 -2.26 2.88
N GLY A 58 23.64 -3.43 2.27
CA GLY A 58 23.28 -4.71 2.84
C GLY A 58 24.53 -5.50 3.19
N LEU A 59 24.52 -6.13 4.36
CA LEU A 59 25.55 -7.03 4.84
C LEU A 59 24.93 -8.35 5.23
N ASP A 60 25.51 -9.45 4.83
CA ASP A 60 25.16 -10.77 5.34
C ASP A 60 26.39 -11.59 5.69
N TRP A 61 26.25 -12.42 6.72
CA TRP A 61 27.25 -13.40 7.12
C TRP A 61 26.57 -14.69 7.50
N ARG A 62 27.15 -15.80 7.10
CA ARG A 62 26.67 -17.13 7.40
C ARG A 62 27.80 -18.07 7.82
N SER A 63 27.54 -18.84 8.86
CA SER A 63 28.29 -20.04 9.21
C SER A 63 27.43 -21.28 8.95
N ARG A 64 27.86 -22.43 9.49
CA ARG A 64 27.08 -23.66 9.44
C ARG A 64 25.70 -23.50 10.12
N ASP A 65 25.66 -22.91 11.29
CA ASP A 65 24.48 -22.91 12.17
C ASP A 65 23.93 -21.50 12.42
N VAL A 66 24.66 -20.43 12.03
CA VAL A 66 24.26 -19.04 12.29
C VAL A 66 24.22 -18.25 10.99
N ARG A 67 23.17 -17.45 10.81
CA ARG A 67 22.99 -16.48 9.73
C ARG A 67 22.72 -15.11 10.32
N LEU A 68 23.49 -14.12 9.91
CA LEU A 68 23.31 -12.71 10.28
C LEU A 68 23.09 -11.91 9.00
N SER A 69 22.15 -10.99 9.04
CA SER A 69 21.93 -10.03 7.94
C SER A 69 21.52 -8.69 8.50
N GLY A 70 21.90 -7.62 7.80
CA GLY A 70 21.50 -6.28 8.15
C GLY A 70 21.58 -5.37 6.93
N ASP A 71 20.70 -4.38 6.91
CA ASP A 71 20.70 -3.33 5.91
C ASP A 71 20.50 -1.96 6.57
N LEU A 72 21.06 -0.96 5.94
CA LEU A 72 20.88 0.44 6.28
C LEU A 72 20.75 1.24 4.99
N GLY A 73 19.69 2.04 4.90
CA GLY A 73 19.43 2.85 3.73
C GLY A 73 18.98 4.26 4.09
N TYR A 74 19.26 5.17 3.19
CA TYR A 74 18.82 6.56 3.24
C TYR A 74 18.19 6.96 1.90
N GLN A 75 17.07 7.68 1.97
CA GLN A 75 16.35 8.20 0.82
C GLN A 75 16.03 9.69 1.00
N ASP A 76 16.20 10.49 -0.05
CA ASP A 76 15.70 11.87 -0.18
C ASP A 76 14.87 11.94 -1.48
N ASN A 77 13.56 12.09 -1.35
CA ASN A 77 12.61 12.20 -2.45
C ASN A 77 11.96 13.58 -2.45
N ARG A 78 11.95 14.27 -3.59
CA ARG A 78 11.41 15.61 -3.76
C ARG A 78 10.54 15.69 -4.98
N LEU A 79 9.33 16.19 -4.79
CA LEU A 79 8.36 16.45 -5.85
C LEU A 79 8.08 17.95 -5.88
N GLU A 80 8.16 18.57 -7.04
CA GLU A 80 7.89 19.98 -7.28
C GLU A 80 6.69 20.09 -8.22
N ARG A 81 5.77 21.01 -7.93
CA ARG A 81 4.54 21.25 -8.67
C ARG A 81 3.69 19.97 -8.83
N THR A 82 3.64 19.17 -7.78
CA THR A 82 2.88 17.91 -7.80
C THR A 82 1.38 18.18 -7.69
N ARG A 83 0.61 17.43 -8.47
CA ARG A 83 -0.85 17.47 -8.41
C ARG A 83 -1.33 16.85 -7.10
N SER A 84 -2.15 17.60 -6.35
CA SER A 84 -2.90 17.04 -5.25
C SER A 84 -4.10 16.23 -5.77
N ASN A 85 -4.76 15.51 -4.88
CA ASN A 85 -6.08 14.96 -5.14
C ASN A 85 -7.12 16.07 -5.36
N VAL A 86 -8.20 15.75 -6.06
CA VAL A 86 -9.34 16.62 -6.31
C VAL A 86 -10.47 16.28 -5.35
N THR A 87 -10.91 17.23 -4.55
CA THR A 87 -12.06 17.10 -3.66
C THR A 87 -13.31 17.64 -4.32
N LEU A 88 -14.47 17.03 -4.09
CA LEU A 88 -15.77 17.55 -4.52
C LEU A 88 -16.42 18.32 -3.36
N ALA A 89 -16.86 19.54 -3.61
CA ALA A 89 -17.55 20.33 -2.62
C ALA A 89 -18.91 19.71 -2.22
N PRO A 90 -19.42 19.95 -1.01
CA PRO A 90 -20.78 19.57 -0.64
C PRO A 90 -21.80 20.12 -1.64
N GLY A 91 -22.79 19.29 -2.02
CA GLY A 91 -23.82 19.66 -2.98
C GLY A 91 -23.46 19.38 -4.45
N VAL A 92 -22.25 18.99 -4.78
CA VAL A 92 -21.90 18.47 -6.12
C VAL A 92 -22.61 17.13 -6.33
N THR A 93 -23.38 17.02 -7.42
CA THR A 93 -24.24 15.87 -7.70
C THR A 93 -23.69 14.91 -8.76
N SER A 94 -22.54 15.22 -9.35
CA SER A 94 -21.88 14.37 -10.35
C SER A 94 -20.35 14.47 -10.23
N VAL A 95 -19.67 13.45 -10.74
CA VAL A 95 -18.20 13.43 -10.81
C VAL A 95 -17.76 14.11 -12.10
N PRO A 96 -16.83 15.07 -12.08
CA PRO A 96 -16.32 15.70 -13.30
C PRO A 96 -15.61 14.66 -14.19
N THR A 97 -15.62 14.90 -15.50
CA THR A 97 -14.83 14.10 -16.44
C THR A 97 -13.34 14.18 -16.05
N PRO A 98 -12.57 13.10 -16.12
CA PRO A 98 -11.14 13.17 -15.87
C PRO A 98 -10.48 14.18 -16.84
N PRO A 99 -9.58 15.06 -16.36
CA PRO A 99 -8.83 15.98 -17.24
C PRO A 99 -7.84 15.19 -18.09
N ASP A 100 -7.24 15.85 -19.09
CA ASP A 100 -6.09 15.32 -19.80
C ASP A 100 -5.05 14.83 -18.78
N PRO A 101 -4.62 13.56 -18.83
CA PRO A 101 -3.75 12.98 -17.82
C PRO A 101 -2.35 13.64 -17.76
N ALA A 102 -1.89 14.28 -18.84
CA ALA A 102 -0.64 15.04 -18.84
C ALA A 102 -0.81 16.48 -18.31
N SER A 103 -2.05 17.00 -18.25
CA SER A 103 -2.30 18.34 -17.74
C SER A 103 -1.94 18.49 -16.27
N ASN A 104 -1.45 19.66 -15.88
CA ASN A 104 -1.11 19.96 -14.50
C ASN A 104 -1.95 21.14 -13.98
N PHE A 105 -2.94 20.85 -13.14
CA PHE A 105 -3.76 21.85 -12.47
C PHE A 105 -3.16 22.34 -11.15
N ALA A 106 -2.01 21.79 -10.74
CA ALA A 106 -1.30 22.25 -9.54
C ALA A 106 -0.78 23.68 -9.73
N GLN A 107 -0.82 24.45 -8.66
CA GLN A 107 -0.20 25.77 -8.62
C GLN A 107 1.32 25.68 -8.84
N PRO A 108 2.03 26.75 -9.17
CA PRO A 108 3.48 26.68 -9.42
C PRO A 108 4.35 26.35 -8.19
N TRP A 109 3.84 26.54 -6.97
CA TRP A 109 4.56 26.49 -5.71
C TRP A 109 4.41 25.20 -4.87
N PRO A 110 3.46 24.27 -5.07
CA PRO A 110 3.37 23.03 -4.32
C PRO A 110 4.63 22.17 -4.42
N PHE A 111 4.96 21.56 -3.31
CA PHE A 111 6.02 20.56 -3.22
C PHE A 111 5.68 19.49 -2.17
N SER A 112 6.32 18.34 -2.30
CA SER A 112 6.33 17.27 -1.31
C SER A 112 7.74 16.72 -1.21
N ASN A 113 8.36 16.83 -0.03
CA ASN A 113 9.71 16.37 0.25
C ASN A 113 9.67 15.34 1.36
N GLU A 114 10.29 14.20 1.13
CA GLU A 114 10.39 13.11 2.09
C GLU A 114 11.84 12.63 2.23
N ARG A 115 12.30 12.44 3.46
CA ARG A 115 13.60 11.86 3.79
C ARG A 115 13.41 10.73 4.77
N ASP A 116 14.01 9.59 4.45
CA ASP A 116 13.97 8.40 5.28
C ASP A 116 15.37 7.89 5.56
N LEU A 117 15.61 7.57 6.82
CA LEU A 117 16.67 6.64 7.25
C LEU A 117 15.98 5.38 7.73
N PHE A 118 16.33 4.24 7.17
CA PHE A 118 15.75 2.95 7.53
C PHE A 118 16.81 1.86 7.62
N GLY A 119 16.56 0.84 8.42
CA GLY A 119 17.46 -0.28 8.50
C GLY A 119 16.85 -1.46 9.23
N THR A 120 17.42 -2.64 8.99
CA THR A 120 17.06 -3.88 9.65
C THR A 120 18.31 -4.63 10.10
N LEU A 121 18.15 -5.45 11.14
CA LEU A 121 19.13 -6.40 11.60
C LEU A 121 18.39 -7.69 11.92
N ARG A 122 18.88 -8.83 11.42
CA ARG A 122 18.31 -10.15 11.69
C ARG A 122 19.41 -11.17 11.97
N GLY A 123 19.20 -11.97 13.01
CA GLY A 123 20.00 -13.14 13.32
C GLY A 123 19.13 -14.39 13.34
N GLU A 124 19.64 -15.48 12.80
CA GLU A 124 19.05 -16.81 12.90
C GLU A 124 20.11 -17.80 13.39
N TRP A 125 19.70 -18.70 14.27
CA TRP A 125 20.53 -19.74 14.83
C TRP A 125 19.81 -21.09 14.78
N ASP A 126 20.39 -22.03 14.06
CA ASP A 126 19.94 -23.41 14.02
C ASP A 126 20.45 -24.11 15.30
N ILE A 127 19.61 -24.12 16.34
CA ILE A 127 19.92 -24.74 17.65
C ILE A 127 20.13 -26.25 17.50
N THR A 128 19.30 -26.82 16.61
CA THR A 128 19.38 -28.20 16.15
C THR A 128 19.02 -28.27 14.66
N PRO A 129 19.26 -29.39 13.95
CA PRO A 129 18.78 -29.58 12.60
C PRO A 129 17.25 -29.43 12.43
N ALA A 130 16.50 -29.52 13.53
CA ALA A 130 15.04 -29.45 13.53
C ALA A 130 14.47 -28.18 14.19
N ALA A 131 15.30 -27.29 14.73
CA ALA A 131 14.85 -26.10 15.45
C ALA A 131 15.75 -24.90 15.21
N THR A 132 15.16 -23.77 14.82
CA THR A 132 15.81 -22.49 14.57
C THR A 132 15.23 -21.41 15.49
N ALA A 133 16.12 -20.67 16.17
CA ALA A 133 15.77 -19.41 16.83
C ALA A 133 16.05 -18.23 15.87
N TRP A 134 15.29 -17.15 15.98
CA TRP A 134 15.61 -15.90 15.31
C TRP A 134 15.30 -14.68 16.17
N ALA A 135 16.04 -13.62 15.89
CA ALA A 135 15.77 -12.28 16.40
C ALA A 135 15.88 -11.28 15.24
N ALA A 136 15.01 -10.30 15.21
CA ALA A 136 15.07 -9.22 14.23
C ALA A 136 14.74 -7.88 14.89
N TYR A 137 15.39 -6.83 14.42
CA TYR A 137 15.13 -5.44 14.77
C TYR A 137 15.07 -4.58 13.52
N GLY A 138 14.12 -3.65 13.46
CA GLY A 138 13.97 -2.70 12.37
C GLY A 138 13.75 -1.29 12.89
N LEU A 139 14.23 -0.30 12.16
CA LEU A 139 14.02 1.11 12.43
C LEU A 139 13.68 1.88 11.17
N ARG A 140 12.87 2.97 11.33
CA ARG A 140 12.71 4.04 10.35
C ARG A 140 12.65 5.39 11.05
N ARG A 141 13.31 6.38 10.45
CA ARG A 141 13.26 7.78 10.86
C ARG A 141 12.92 8.59 9.63
N SER A 142 11.71 9.12 9.60
CA SER A 142 11.16 9.85 8.45
C SER A 142 10.96 11.32 8.79
N LYS A 143 11.20 12.17 7.81
CA LYS A 143 10.83 13.58 7.82
C LYS A 143 10.16 13.92 6.50
N GLU A 144 8.96 14.48 6.59
CA GLU A 144 8.15 14.91 5.47
C GLU A 144 7.80 16.39 5.63
N GLU A 145 7.89 17.15 4.54
CA GLU A 145 7.51 18.56 4.46
C GLU A 145 6.75 18.78 3.17
N ASN A 146 5.53 19.29 3.29
CA ASN A 146 4.65 19.54 2.14
C ASN A 146 4.13 20.96 2.16
N SER A 147 3.96 21.52 0.97
CA SER A 147 3.10 22.66 0.70
C SER A 147 2.20 22.28 -0.46
N LEU A 148 0.91 22.18 -0.24
CA LEU A 148 -0.08 21.68 -1.18
C LEU A 148 -1.09 22.75 -1.54
N ALA A 149 -1.65 22.66 -2.74
CA ALA A 149 -2.75 23.46 -3.24
C ALA A 149 -3.92 22.52 -3.57
N ASN A 150 -4.70 22.14 -2.55
CA ASN A 150 -5.79 21.19 -2.70
C ASN A 150 -6.93 21.82 -3.50
N LEU A 151 -7.26 21.24 -4.66
CA LEU A 151 -8.37 21.70 -5.50
C LEU A 151 -9.68 21.10 -4.99
N THR A 152 -10.64 21.99 -4.68
CA THR A 152 -12.02 21.61 -4.37
C THR A 152 -12.91 22.09 -5.51
N VAL A 153 -13.52 21.16 -6.26
CA VAL A 153 -14.43 21.42 -7.37
C VAL A 153 -15.83 21.66 -6.81
N SER A 154 -16.43 22.79 -7.15
CA SER A 154 -17.79 23.19 -6.75
C SER A 154 -18.85 23.00 -7.85
N ASP A 155 -18.44 22.93 -9.10
CA ASP A 155 -19.29 22.64 -10.26
C ASP A 155 -18.64 21.56 -11.13
N ALA A 156 -19.26 20.39 -11.18
CA ALA A 156 -18.73 19.24 -11.95
C ALA A 156 -18.78 19.46 -13.47
N THR A 157 -19.66 20.33 -13.98
CA THR A 157 -19.85 20.58 -15.42
C THR A 157 -18.74 21.47 -15.95
N SER A 158 -18.56 22.64 -15.34
CA SER A 158 -17.50 23.59 -15.71
C SER A 158 -16.15 23.23 -15.06
N SER A 159 -16.16 22.36 -14.05
CA SER A 159 -15.03 22.01 -13.19
C SER A 159 -14.37 23.21 -12.50
N ALA A 160 -15.17 24.27 -12.31
CA ALA A 160 -14.79 25.42 -11.50
C ALA A 160 -14.71 25.04 -10.02
N GLY A 161 -13.80 25.66 -9.32
CA GLY A 161 -13.56 25.39 -7.90
C GLY A 161 -12.57 26.37 -7.30
N THR A 162 -12.00 25.99 -6.19
CA THR A 162 -11.00 26.79 -5.47
C THR A 162 -9.83 25.93 -5.02
N VAL A 163 -8.68 26.57 -4.87
CA VAL A 163 -7.49 25.99 -4.21
C VAL A 163 -7.22 26.74 -2.92
N ALA A 164 -6.88 25.99 -1.88
CA ALA A 164 -6.44 26.54 -0.61
C ALA A 164 -5.04 26.02 -0.28
N ARG A 165 -4.21 26.89 0.32
CA ARG A 165 -2.87 26.52 0.75
C ARG A 165 -2.94 25.64 2.01
N PHE A 166 -2.29 24.49 1.93
CA PHE A 166 -2.11 23.58 3.05
C PHE A 166 -0.63 23.22 3.19
N ASP A 167 -0.01 23.64 4.28
CA ASP A 167 1.34 23.24 4.62
C ASP A 167 1.33 22.26 5.79
N ASN A 168 2.14 21.21 5.70
CA ASN A 168 2.30 20.29 6.82
C ASN A 168 3.72 19.74 6.93
N THR A 169 4.09 19.41 8.17
CA THR A 169 5.33 18.70 8.49
C THR A 169 5.00 17.48 9.32
N ARG A 170 5.69 16.36 9.00
CA ARG A 170 5.57 15.10 9.70
C ARG A 170 6.95 14.54 10.02
N LYS A 171 7.12 14.01 11.23
CA LYS A 171 8.32 13.26 11.66
C LYS A 171 7.88 11.95 12.29
N ASP A 172 8.34 10.82 11.74
CA ASP A 172 8.07 9.50 12.24
C ASP A 172 9.33 8.87 12.83
N LYS A 173 9.18 8.28 14.01
CA LYS A 173 10.17 7.36 14.57
C LYS A 173 9.50 6.00 14.76
N VAL A 174 9.91 5.04 13.94
CA VAL A 174 9.44 3.66 14.02
C VAL A 174 10.57 2.80 14.55
N ASP A 175 10.26 1.94 15.51
CA ASP A 175 11.09 0.86 15.99
C ASP A 175 10.24 -0.41 16.05
N THR A 176 10.78 -1.53 15.61
CA THR A 176 10.09 -2.83 15.66
C THR A 176 11.07 -3.94 15.99
N GLY A 177 10.59 -4.98 16.64
CA GLY A 177 11.40 -6.14 16.96
C GLY A 177 10.58 -7.42 16.96
N GLU A 178 11.28 -8.50 16.73
CA GLU A 178 10.74 -9.85 16.72
C GLU A 178 11.72 -10.84 17.33
N LEU A 179 11.22 -11.77 18.12
CA LEU A 179 11.91 -12.94 18.59
C LEU A 179 11.07 -14.18 18.31
N GLY A 180 11.69 -15.28 17.93
CA GLY A 180 10.93 -16.48 17.71
C GLY A 180 11.74 -17.77 17.69
N LEU A 181 11.00 -18.85 17.76
CA LEU A 181 11.45 -20.23 17.64
C LEU A 181 10.54 -20.93 16.64
N ARG A 182 11.10 -21.67 15.72
CA ARG A 182 10.37 -22.55 14.79
C ARG A 182 11.04 -23.91 14.73
N GLY A 183 10.27 -24.91 14.46
CA GLY A 183 10.85 -26.24 14.33
C GLY A 183 9.92 -27.25 13.70
N LYS A 184 10.49 -28.43 13.48
CA LYS A 184 9.81 -29.60 12.94
C LYS A 184 9.99 -30.79 13.90
N LEU A 185 8.93 -31.55 14.07
CA LEU A 185 8.96 -32.79 14.79
C LEU A 185 7.94 -33.79 14.24
N ARG A 186 7.99 -35.03 14.66
CA ARG A 186 6.98 -36.05 14.34
C ARG A 186 6.50 -36.73 15.62
N THR A 187 5.17 -36.91 15.72
CA THR A 187 4.52 -37.64 16.78
C THR A 187 3.74 -38.81 16.16
N GLY A 188 4.28 -39.98 16.20
CA GLY A 188 3.74 -41.13 15.45
C GLY A 188 3.73 -40.86 13.94
N GLY A 189 2.56 -40.92 13.30
CA GLY A 189 2.38 -40.64 11.88
C GLY A 189 2.16 -39.16 11.53
N ILE A 190 2.13 -38.24 12.51
CA ILE A 190 1.82 -36.82 12.31
C ILE A 190 3.11 -36.02 12.25
N GLY A 191 3.30 -35.26 11.18
CA GLY A 191 4.35 -34.24 11.11
C GLY A 191 3.86 -32.93 11.72
N HIS A 192 4.75 -32.19 12.38
CA HIS A 192 4.49 -30.88 12.98
C HIS A 192 5.48 -29.86 12.43
N GLU A 193 4.99 -28.71 11.99
CA GLU A 193 5.78 -27.51 11.74
C GLU A 193 5.27 -26.40 12.67
N TRP A 194 5.95 -26.24 13.80
CA TRP A 194 5.51 -25.32 14.85
C TRP A 194 6.30 -24.01 14.85
N VAL A 195 5.67 -22.96 15.36
CA VAL A 195 6.25 -21.64 15.55
C VAL A 195 5.76 -21.02 16.86
N ALA A 196 6.66 -20.32 17.56
CA ALA A 196 6.34 -19.44 18.67
C ALA A 196 7.08 -18.13 18.45
N ALA A 197 6.40 -16.98 18.53
CA ALA A 197 6.99 -15.68 18.26
C ALA A 197 6.44 -14.61 19.19
N ALA A 198 7.28 -13.63 19.52
CA ALA A 198 6.93 -12.40 20.20
C ALA A 198 7.35 -11.21 19.31
N ASN A 199 6.46 -10.24 19.15
CA ASN A 199 6.70 -9.07 18.31
C ASN A 199 6.33 -7.80 19.05
N TRP A 200 7.06 -6.72 18.80
CA TRP A 200 6.71 -5.39 19.27
C TRP A 200 6.92 -4.36 18.15
N PHE A 201 6.12 -3.30 18.21
CA PHE A 201 6.16 -2.17 17.30
C PHE A 201 5.93 -0.88 18.09
N ARG A 202 6.66 0.17 17.75
CA ARG A 202 6.48 1.51 18.31
C ARG A 202 6.58 2.53 17.19
N LEU A 203 5.56 3.40 17.12
CA LEU A 203 5.55 4.61 16.27
C LEU A 203 5.38 5.84 17.16
N ASP A 204 6.33 6.78 17.12
CA ASP A 204 6.22 8.13 17.66
C ASP A 204 6.01 9.08 16.48
N LEU A 205 4.78 9.57 16.34
CA LEU A 205 4.34 10.45 15.27
C LEU A 205 4.30 11.90 15.77
N ARG A 206 4.94 12.80 15.03
CA ARG A 206 4.92 14.23 15.26
C ARG A 206 4.44 14.94 14.00
N THR A 207 3.43 15.80 14.14
CA THR A 207 2.88 16.55 13.01
C THR A 207 2.63 18.00 13.40
N ALA A 208 2.74 18.87 12.42
CA ALA A 208 2.24 20.22 12.48
C ALA A 208 1.63 20.58 11.12
N PHE A 209 0.66 21.46 11.09
CA PHE A 209 0.02 21.90 9.86
C PHE A 209 -0.51 23.32 9.96
N ALA A 210 -0.69 23.94 8.79
CA ALA A 210 -1.36 25.22 8.64
C ALA A 210 -2.27 25.13 7.40
N PHE A 211 -3.56 25.43 7.55
CA PHE A 211 -4.55 25.35 6.51
C PHE A 211 -5.40 26.62 6.46
N ASP A 212 -5.38 27.30 5.31
CA ASP A 212 -6.06 28.58 5.11
C ASP A 212 -7.28 28.44 4.18
N PHE A 213 -8.40 28.02 4.75
CA PHE A 213 -9.67 27.93 4.03
C PHE A 213 -10.24 29.29 3.64
N ALA A 214 -9.98 30.32 4.44
CA ALA A 214 -10.54 31.65 4.25
C ALA A 214 -9.91 32.38 3.05
N ASN A 215 -8.66 32.01 2.69
CA ASN A 215 -7.92 32.60 1.58
C ASN A 215 -7.89 31.64 0.37
N SER A 216 -9.05 31.08 0.02
CA SER A 216 -9.19 30.22 -1.15
C SER A 216 -9.13 31.04 -2.43
N LEU A 217 -8.38 30.55 -3.41
CA LEU A 217 -8.20 31.21 -4.72
C LEU A 217 -8.99 30.47 -5.79
N PRO A 218 -9.64 31.19 -6.74
CA PRO A 218 -10.37 30.55 -7.82
C PRO A 218 -9.45 29.71 -8.69
N ASN A 219 -9.90 28.52 -9.06
CA ASN A 219 -9.19 27.64 -9.98
C ASN A 219 -10.17 26.77 -10.79
N ASN A 220 -9.65 26.07 -11.78
CA ASN A 220 -10.43 25.17 -12.62
C ASN A 220 -9.59 23.93 -12.94
N LEU A 221 -10.23 22.75 -12.93
CA LEU A 221 -9.56 21.47 -13.19
C LEU A 221 -9.06 21.36 -14.64
N TYR A 222 -9.79 21.94 -15.61
CA TYR A 222 -9.47 21.86 -17.04
C TYR A 222 -8.65 23.05 -17.55
N ASN A 223 -8.95 24.25 -17.03
CA ASN A 223 -8.28 25.50 -17.40
C ASN A 223 -7.75 26.18 -16.14
N PRO A 224 -6.63 25.69 -15.58
CA PRO A 224 -6.14 26.16 -14.29
C PRO A 224 -5.68 27.62 -14.34
N THR A 225 -6.08 28.38 -13.33
CA THR A 225 -5.57 29.73 -13.08
C THR A 225 -4.43 29.65 -12.07
N PHE A 226 -3.28 30.20 -12.43
CA PHE A 226 -2.09 30.15 -11.58
C PHE A 226 -1.95 31.44 -10.77
N HIS A 227 -1.68 31.27 -9.49
CA HIS A 227 -1.52 32.33 -8.50
C HIS A 227 -0.15 32.22 -7.81
N PRO A 228 0.43 33.36 -7.37
CA PRO A 228 1.54 33.32 -6.45
C PRO A 228 1.17 32.55 -5.16
N ARG A 229 2.16 32.03 -4.47
CA ARG A 229 1.92 31.40 -3.17
C ARG A 229 1.34 32.41 -2.19
N PRO A 230 0.10 32.23 -1.69
CA PRO A 230 -0.50 33.19 -0.78
C PRO A 230 0.19 33.13 0.60
N ASP A 231 0.29 34.26 1.28
CA ASP A 231 0.61 34.28 2.70
C ASP A 231 -0.58 33.72 3.50
N PHE A 232 -0.29 33.18 4.68
CA PHE A 232 -1.34 32.74 5.60
C PHE A 232 -2.10 33.92 6.17
N SER A 233 -3.44 33.85 6.13
CA SER A 233 -4.31 34.84 6.74
C SER A 233 -4.41 34.69 8.26
N ALA A 234 -4.98 35.66 8.93
CA ALA A 234 -5.27 35.58 10.36
C ALA A 234 -6.31 34.49 10.72
N ALA A 235 -7.08 34.02 9.72
CA ALA A 235 -8.08 32.96 9.86
C ALA A 235 -7.50 31.55 9.58
N THR A 236 -6.17 31.42 9.38
CA THR A 236 -5.52 30.13 9.14
C THR A 236 -5.69 29.20 10.34
N PHE A 237 -6.17 27.98 10.07
CA PHE A 237 -6.23 26.94 11.07
C PHE A 237 -4.85 26.31 11.25
N VAL A 238 -4.23 26.56 12.42
CA VAL A 238 -2.85 26.14 12.71
C VAL A 238 -2.84 25.03 13.76
N GLY A 239 -2.20 23.91 13.41
CA GLY A 239 -1.91 22.81 14.31
C GLY A 239 -0.42 22.71 14.62
N GLY A 240 0.11 23.65 15.42
CA GLY A 240 1.49 23.68 15.86
C GLY A 240 2.47 24.40 14.91
N ALA A 241 3.74 24.44 15.31
CA ALA A 241 4.82 25.07 14.55
C ALA A 241 5.39 24.08 13.53
N LEU A 242 5.41 24.44 12.24
CA LEU A 242 5.83 23.57 11.13
C LEU A 242 7.29 23.12 11.22
N ASP A 243 8.17 23.94 11.75
CA ASP A 243 9.61 23.64 11.94
C ASP A 243 9.87 22.71 13.14
N THR A 244 9.02 22.79 14.17
CA THR A 244 9.15 22.06 15.44
C THR A 244 7.88 21.27 15.79
N PRO A 245 7.44 20.31 14.95
CA PRO A 245 6.20 19.56 15.16
C PRO A 245 6.23 18.81 16.49
N THR A 246 5.16 18.95 17.27
CA THR A 246 4.95 18.24 18.53
C THR A 246 4.43 16.83 18.30
N ARG A 247 4.51 15.97 19.33
CA ARG A 247 3.91 14.62 19.23
C ARG A 247 2.41 14.73 19.09
N THR A 248 1.87 14.05 18.08
CA THR A 248 0.42 13.93 17.83
C THR A 248 -0.07 12.48 17.90
N GLY A 249 0.83 11.51 17.83
CA GLY A 249 0.49 10.10 17.98
C GLY A 249 1.60 9.27 18.62
N LEU A 250 1.20 8.29 19.42
CA LEU A 250 2.09 7.27 19.94
C LEU A 250 1.38 5.92 19.84
N THR A 251 1.91 5.00 19.03
CA THR A 251 1.38 3.65 18.89
C THR A 251 2.40 2.65 19.42
N ARG A 252 1.96 1.76 20.29
CA ARG A 252 2.73 0.60 20.77
C ARG A 252 1.88 -0.64 20.55
N LEU A 253 2.43 -1.60 19.83
CA LEU A 253 1.79 -2.89 19.62
C LEU A 253 2.70 -3.97 20.17
N THR A 254 2.13 -4.91 20.89
CA THR A 254 2.85 -6.09 21.37
C THR A 254 2.02 -7.32 21.03
N SER A 255 2.67 -8.39 20.60
CA SER A 255 1.95 -9.63 20.33
C SER A 255 2.78 -10.86 20.60
N TYR A 256 2.09 -11.92 20.98
CA TYR A 256 2.62 -13.27 21.17
C TYR A 256 1.81 -14.21 20.29
N ALA A 257 2.49 -15.05 19.53
CA ALA A 257 1.85 -15.97 18.61
C ALA A 257 2.42 -17.38 18.79
N VAL A 258 1.55 -18.37 18.72
CA VAL A 258 1.92 -19.78 18.61
C VAL A 258 1.11 -20.39 17.48
N GLY A 259 1.72 -21.31 16.75
CA GLY A 259 1.06 -22.01 15.65
C GLY A 259 1.71 -23.37 15.39
N ASP A 260 0.91 -24.28 14.84
CA ASP A 260 1.38 -25.58 14.37
C ASP A 260 0.66 -25.94 13.09
N THR A 261 1.40 -26.45 12.12
CA THR A 261 0.87 -27.07 10.92
C THR A 261 1.08 -28.58 11.00
N LEU A 262 -0.02 -29.27 11.20
CA LEU A 262 -0.08 -30.72 11.26
C LEU A 262 -0.08 -31.30 9.85
N SER A 263 0.85 -32.20 9.57
CA SER A 263 0.91 -32.94 8.32
C SER A 263 0.40 -34.37 8.54
N LEU A 264 -0.69 -34.70 7.89
CA LEU A 264 -1.48 -35.91 8.05
C LEU A 264 -1.60 -36.68 6.73
N ALA A 265 -1.93 -37.95 6.79
CA ALA A 265 -2.18 -38.80 5.63
C ALA A 265 -1.05 -38.77 4.58
N ASN A 266 0.21 -38.90 5.02
CA ASN A 266 1.42 -38.81 4.19
C ASN A 266 1.50 -37.46 3.45
N ASP A 267 1.35 -36.35 4.18
CA ASP A 267 1.40 -34.96 3.72
C ASP A 267 0.29 -34.56 2.74
N ARG A 268 -0.78 -35.36 2.63
CA ARG A 268 -1.95 -35.04 1.82
C ARG A 268 -2.90 -34.04 2.46
N LEU A 269 -2.99 -34.04 3.79
CA LEU A 269 -3.81 -33.10 4.54
C LEU A 269 -2.91 -32.29 5.49
N LEU A 270 -2.91 -30.97 5.32
CA LEU A 270 -2.24 -30.03 6.20
C LEU A 270 -3.31 -29.27 6.99
N LEU A 271 -3.20 -29.27 8.33
CA LEU A 271 -4.07 -28.50 9.22
C LEU A 271 -3.21 -27.49 9.97
N THR A 272 -3.47 -26.21 9.76
CA THR A 272 -2.78 -25.11 10.44
C THR A 272 -3.67 -24.58 11.55
N LEU A 273 -3.16 -24.55 12.78
CA LEU A 273 -3.81 -24.00 13.95
C LEU A 273 -2.90 -22.95 14.56
N GLY A 274 -3.44 -21.76 14.81
CA GLY A 274 -2.68 -20.66 15.40
C GLY A 274 -3.50 -19.83 16.35
N LEU A 275 -2.83 -19.26 17.34
CA LEU A 275 -3.39 -18.27 18.25
C LEU A 275 -2.41 -17.10 18.36
N ARG A 276 -2.95 -15.88 18.33
CA ARG A 276 -2.17 -14.66 18.54
C ARG A 276 -2.85 -13.78 19.59
N HIS A 277 -2.14 -13.51 20.66
CA HIS A 277 -2.53 -12.49 21.63
C HIS A 277 -1.88 -11.16 21.24
N GLN A 278 -2.70 -10.11 21.08
CA GLN A 278 -2.24 -8.79 20.67
C GLN A 278 -2.71 -7.75 21.67
N LYS A 279 -1.81 -6.81 22.02
CA LYS A 279 -2.11 -5.61 22.80
C LYS A 279 -1.82 -4.38 21.97
N LEU A 280 -2.76 -3.42 22.00
CA LEU A 280 -2.70 -2.12 21.34
C LEU A 280 -2.71 -1.04 22.43
N ASP A 281 -1.66 -0.23 22.52
CA ASP A 281 -1.61 0.97 23.35
C ASP A 281 -1.41 2.17 22.41
N ILE A 282 -2.39 3.06 22.32
CA ILE A 282 -2.42 4.15 21.34
C ILE A 282 -2.76 5.45 22.09
N GLY A 283 -1.89 6.45 21.97
CA GLY A 283 -2.10 7.79 22.50
C GLY A 283 -2.25 8.80 21.36
N SER A 284 -3.25 9.68 21.47
CA SER A 284 -3.43 10.85 20.62
C SER A 284 -3.15 12.12 21.40
N PHE A 285 -2.49 13.09 20.77
CA PHE A 285 -2.03 14.31 21.41
C PHE A 285 -2.42 15.51 20.56
N ALA A 286 -2.71 16.64 21.20
CA ALA A 286 -3.06 17.87 20.51
C ALA A 286 -1.86 18.41 19.72
N ALA A 287 -2.05 18.72 18.45
CA ALA A 287 -1.05 19.41 17.64
C ALA A 287 -0.74 20.78 18.24
N GLY A 288 0.53 21.14 18.29
CA GLY A 288 1.05 22.40 18.84
C GLY A 288 1.35 22.33 20.34
N THR A 289 0.47 21.80 21.19
CA THR A 289 0.69 21.72 22.63
C THR A 289 1.28 20.38 23.09
N GLY A 290 0.99 19.29 22.36
CA GLY A 290 1.35 17.93 22.78
C GLY A 290 0.54 17.42 23.99
N ALA A 291 -0.53 18.12 24.37
CA ALA A 291 -1.41 17.69 25.46
C ALA A 291 -2.13 16.37 25.08
N VAL A 292 -2.31 15.47 26.05
CA VAL A 292 -3.03 14.22 25.84
C VAL A 292 -4.48 14.51 25.47
N GLN A 293 -4.93 14.00 24.34
CA GLN A 293 -6.34 14.07 23.90
C GLN A 293 -7.07 12.77 24.19
N SER A 294 -6.44 11.64 23.95
CA SER A 294 -7.00 10.34 24.28
C SER A 294 -5.90 9.29 24.46
N GLU A 295 -6.19 8.31 25.29
CA GLU A 295 -5.40 7.09 25.45
C GLU A 295 -6.31 5.88 25.26
N TYR A 296 -5.82 4.92 24.50
CA TYR A 296 -6.51 3.67 24.21
C TYR A 296 -5.60 2.50 24.53
N SER A 297 -6.08 1.57 25.35
CA SER A 297 -5.38 0.33 25.64
C SER A 297 -6.37 -0.83 25.60
N ALA A 298 -6.10 -1.80 24.73
CA ALA A 298 -6.94 -2.98 24.61
C ALA A 298 -6.10 -4.18 24.13
N SER A 299 -6.56 -5.38 24.47
CA SER A 299 -5.96 -6.62 24.03
C SER A 299 -6.99 -7.63 23.54
N ARG A 300 -6.56 -8.56 22.72
CA ARG A 300 -7.38 -9.66 22.24
C ARG A 300 -6.52 -10.86 21.81
N THR A 301 -7.09 -12.05 21.97
CA THR A 301 -6.58 -13.27 21.37
C THR A 301 -7.42 -13.61 20.14
N SER A 302 -6.76 -13.77 19.00
CA SER A 302 -7.38 -14.08 17.71
C SER A 302 -6.88 -15.43 17.21
N PRO A 303 -7.78 -16.33 16.76
CA PRO A 303 -7.41 -17.60 16.13
C PRO A 303 -7.05 -17.41 14.67
N ALA A 304 -6.23 -18.34 14.17
CA ALA A 304 -6.02 -18.61 12.75
C ALA A 304 -6.15 -20.12 12.53
N VAL A 305 -7.03 -20.50 11.61
CA VAL A 305 -7.28 -21.91 11.29
C VAL A 305 -7.24 -22.08 9.78
N GLY A 306 -6.53 -23.10 9.31
CA GLY A 306 -6.45 -23.43 7.89
C GLY A 306 -6.41 -24.94 7.66
N ALA A 307 -6.96 -25.37 6.54
CA ALA A 307 -6.84 -26.74 6.04
C ALA A 307 -6.47 -26.70 4.57
N THR A 308 -5.53 -27.56 4.16
CA THR A 308 -5.17 -27.76 2.76
C THR A 308 -5.15 -29.25 2.47
N TRP A 309 -5.95 -29.67 1.50
CA TRP A 309 -5.99 -31.04 1.00
C TRP A 309 -5.37 -31.10 -0.38
N LYS A 310 -4.28 -31.83 -0.52
CA LYS A 310 -3.63 -32.16 -1.79
C LYS A 310 -4.39 -33.32 -2.44
N ALA A 311 -5.45 -33.00 -3.21
CA ALA A 311 -6.32 -34.00 -3.85
C ALA A 311 -5.54 -34.83 -4.86
N THR A 312 -4.66 -34.18 -5.64
CA THR A 312 -3.67 -34.82 -6.52
C THR A 312 -2.29 -34.17 -6.33
N ARG A 313 -1.31 -34.57 -7.12
CA ARG A 313 0.00 -33.87 -7.16
C ARG A 313 -0.11 -32.45 -7.71
N GLN A 314 -1.10 -32.19 -8.55
CA GLN A 314 -1.32 -30.92 -9.23
C GLN A 314 -2.41 -30.07 -8.58
N LEU A 315 -3.37 -30.69 -7.87
CA LEU A 315 -4.56 -30.01 -7.36
C LEU A 315 -4.57 -29.99 -5.83
N SER A 316 -4.64 -28.80 -5.26
CA SER A 316 -4.88 -28.58 -3.84
C SER A 316 -6.18 -27.80 -3.62
N ILE A 317 -6.93 -28.19 -2.59
CA ILE A 317 -8.13 -27.49 -2.12
C ILE A 317 -7.82 -26.97 -0.72
N TYR A 318 -8.20 -25.74 -0.43
CA TYR A 318 -7.95 -25.16 0.88
C TYR A 318 -9.14 -24.37 1.41
N ALA A 319 -9.17 -24.22 2.73
CA ALA A 319 -10.04 -23.29 3.42
C ALA A 319 -9.31 -22.68 4.61
N ASN A 320 -9.61 -21.41 4.92
CA ASN A 320 -9.04 -20.73 6.07
C ASN A 320 -10.04 -19.81 6.77
N TYR A 321 -9.76 -19.54 8.04
CA TYR A 321 -10.40 -18.53 8.86
C TYR A 321 -9.33 -17.75 9.61
N ILE A 322 -9.37 -16.41 9.49
CA ILE A 322 -8.45 -15.52 10.17
C ILE A 322 -9.19 -14.32 10.78
N GLU A 323 -8.64 -13.77 11.86
CA GLU A 323 -9.08 -12.51 12.44
C GLU A 323 -7.97 -11.47 12.37
N GLY A 324 -8.34 -10.24 11.96
CA GLY A 324 -7.51 -9.04 12.01
C GLY A 324 -8.00 -8.08 13.08
N LEU A 325 -7.07 -7.43 13.78
CA LEU A 325 -7.37 -6.51 14.86
C LEU A 325 -6.98 -5.08 14.49
N THR A 326 -7.91 -4.14 14.68
CA THR A 326 -7.65 -2.70 14.55
C THR A 326 -8.18 -1.96 15.79
N GLN A 327 -7.68 -0.75 16.03
CA GLN A 327 -8.20 0.11 17.09
C GLN A 327 -9.71 0.35 16.89
N GLY A 328 -10.50 0.29 17.95
CA GLY A 328 -11.88 0.77 17.98
C GLY A 328 -11.93 2.28 17.80
N GLN A 329 -12.93 2.78 17.09
CA GLN A 329 -13.12 4.22 16.92
C GLN A 329 -13.49 4.87 18.24
N THR A 330 -13.12 6.14 18.40
CA THR A 330 -13.56 6.95 19.54
C THR A 330 -14.83 7.69 19.17
N ALA A 331 -15.82 7.66 20.05
CA ALA A 331 -17.05 8.42 19.89
C ALA A 331 -16.72 9.92 19.75
N PRO A 332 -17.38 10.66 18.85
CA PRO A 332 -17.20 12.09 18.72
C PRO A 332 -17.33 12.82 20.07
N PRO A 333 -16.57 13.91 20.28
CA PRO A 333 -16.70 14.70 21.50
C PRO A 333 -18.10 15.31 21.60
N PRO A 334 -18.53 15.74 22.80
CA PRO A 334 -19.80 16.40 22.96
C PRO A 334 -19.91 17.64 22.06
N SER A 335 -20.91 17.68 21.19
CA SER A 335 -21.16 18.82 20.30
C SER A 335 -22.68 19.00 20.10
N GLY A 336 -23.14 20.24 20.16
CA GLY A 336 -24.55 20.56 19.90
C GLY A 336 -25.53 20.24 21.05
N ALA A 337 -26.82 20.27 20.72
CA ALA A 337 -27.93 20.19 21.71
C ALA A 337 -28.17 18.77 22.26
N ALA A 338 -27.66 17.74 21.62
CA ALA A 338 -27.83 16.34 22.04
C ALA A 338 -26.48 15.63 22.12
N PRO A 339 -25.77 15.67 23.26
CA PRO A 339 -24.51 14.99 23.43
C PRO A 339 -24.70 13.46 23.35
N LEU A 340 -23.71 12.76 22.75
CA LEU A 340 -23.73 11.29 22.70
C LEU A 340 -23.63 10.71 24.11
N ALA A 341 -24.35 9.61 24.37
CA ALA A 341 -24.35 8.91 25.66
C ALA A 341 -22.93 8.46 26.08
N ASN A 342 -22.08 8.15 25.12
CA ASN A 342 -20.69 7.74 25.33
C ASN A 342 -19.67 8.65 24.62
N ALA A 343 -19.95 9.96 24.56
CA ALA A 343 -19.06 10.95 23.95
C ALA A 343 -17.61 10.82 24.44
N ALA A 344 -16.65 10.94 23.54
CA ALA A 344 -15.21 10.79 23.78
C ALA A 344 -14.75 9.41 24.29
N GLN A 345 -15.62 8.40 24.39
CA GLN A 345 -15.23 7.05 24.78
C GLN A 345 -14.72 6.26 23.56
N ALA A 346 -13.64 5.52 23.74
CA ALA A 346 -13.13 4.61 22.73
C ALA A 346 -13.88 3.27 22.77
N LEU A 347 -14.29 2.77 21.61
CA LEU A 347 -14.90 1.45 21.47
C LEU A 347 -13.84 0.34 21.63
N ALA A 348 -14.30 -0.89 21.92
CA ALA A 348 -13.47 -2.07 21.92
C ALA A 348 -12.75 -2.25 20.57
N PRO A 349 -11.64 -3.00 20.50
CA PRO A 349 -10.96 -3.25 19.23
C PRO A 349 -11.90 -3.81 18.17
N PHE A 350 -11.79 -3.28 16.95
CA PHE A 350 -12.53 -3.81 15.82
C PHE A 350 -11.87 -5.08 15.32
N VAL A 351 -12.67 -6.14 15.21
CA VAL A 351 -12.21 -7.45 14.76
C VAL A 351 -12.76 -7.71 13.37
N SER A 352 -11.90 -7.59 12.37
CA SER A 352 -12.22 -8.06 11.02
C SER A 352 -12.09 -9.57 10.97
N ARG A 353 -13.02 -10.25 10.30
CA ARG A 353 -13.06 -11.71 10.17
C ARG A 353 -13.11 -12.07 8.70
N GLN A 354 -12.22 -12.97 8.28
CA GLN A 354 -12.22 -13.50 6.93
C GLN A 354 -12.38 -15.01 6.94
N LYS A 355 -13.24 -15.48 6.04
CA LYS A 355 -13.40 -16.88 5.65
C LYS A 355 -13.09 -16.98 4.16
N GLU A 356 -12.27 -17.95 3.79
CA GLU A 356 -11.86 -18.15 2.41
C GLU A 356 -11.82 -19.65 2.12
N ALA A 357 -12.23 -20.03 0.92
CA ALA A 357 -12.03 -21.37 0.39
C ALA A 357 -11.63 -21.27 -1.08
N GLY A 358 -10.73 -22.16 -1.51
CA GLY A 358 -10.23 -22.09 -2.87
C GLY A 358 -9.57 -23.37 -3.35
N VAL A 359 -9.19 -23.33 -4.60
CA VAL A 359 -8.46 -24.39 -5.30
C VAL A 359 -7.20 -23.80 -5.94
N LYS A 360 -6.13 -24.58 -5.94
CA LYS A 360 -4.87 -24.26 -6.63
C LYS A 360 -4.48 -25.43 -7.50
N TYR A 361 -4.19 -25.14 -8.75
CA TYR A 361 -3.72 -26.10 -9.73
C TYR A 361 -2.36 -25.69 -10.26
N GLU A 362 -1.43 -26.63 -10.34
CA GLU A 362 -0.08 -26.41 -10.86
C GLU A 362 0.39 -27.66 -11.61
N ALA A 363 0.56 -27.52 -12.92
CA ALA A 363 1.07 -28.58 -13.78
C ALA A 363 1.66 -27.99 -15.07
N ASP A 364 2.67 -28.67 -15.62
CA ASP A 364 3.24 -28.39 -16.96
C ASP A 364 3.63 -26.90 -17.16
N GLY A 365 4.13 -26.29 -16.10
CA GLY A 365 4.56 -24.87 -16.14
C GLY A 365 3.41 -23.85 -16.09
N ILE A 366 2.17 -24.28 -15.81
CA ILE A 366 1.00 -23.42 -15.62
C ILE A 366 0.50 -23.57 -14.18
N GLY A 367 0.28 -22.44 -13.52
CA GLY A 367 -0.43 -22.34 -12.25
C GLY A 367 -1.75 -21.59 -12.43
N ALA A 368 -2.81 -22.08 -11.76
CA ALA A 368 -4.10 -21.42 -11.70
C ALA A 368 -4.68 -21.52 -10.29
N GLY A 369 -5.42 -20.49 -9.88
CA GLY A 369 -6.11 -20.47 -8.60
C GLY A 369 -7.50 -19.87 -8.74
N ALA A 370 -8.42 -20.36 -7.92
CA ALA A 370 -9.74 -19.77 -7.74
C ALA A 370 -10.08 -19.78 -6.25
N ALA A 371 -10.53 -18.65 -5.71
CA ALA A 371 -10.91 -18.53 -4.31
C ALA A 371 -12.20 -17.73 -4.15
N VAL A 372 -13.05 -18.16 -3.24
CA VAL A 372 -14.19 -17.38 -2.74
C VAL A 372 -13.90 -16.96 -1.32
N PHE A 373 -14.20 -15.72 -0.99
CA PHE A 373 -13.97 -15.20 0.35
C PHE A 373 -15.11 -14.31 0.84
N SER A 374 -15.18 -14.18 2.14
CA SER A 374 -16.06 -13.25 2.82
C SER A 374 -15.32 -12.61 3.98
N THR A 375 -15.17 -11.28 3.94
CA THR A 375 -14.54 -10.48 5.00
C THR A 375 -15.57 -9.54 5.60
N SER A 376 -15.69 -9.54 6.92
CA SER A 376 -16.49 -8.58 7.67
C SER A 376 -15.59 -7.66 8.49
N ARG A 377 -15.91 -6.36 8.50
CA ARG A 377 -15.24 -5.34 9.29
C ARG A 377 -16.28 -4.54 10.06
N PRO A 378 -16.16 -4.40 11.39
CA PRO A 378 -17.07 -3.55 12.16
C PRO A 378 -17.05 -2.10 11.66
N ARG A 379 -18.22 -1.48 11.62
CA ARG A 379 -18.44 -0.07 11.31
C ARG A 379 -19.14 0.59 12.48
N ALA A 380 -18.61 1.70 12.96
CA ALA A 380 -19.26 2.47 14.03
C ALA A 380 -20.15 3.56 13.45
N PHE A 381 -21.26 3.82 14.12
CA PHE A 381 -22.20 4.91 13.84
C PHE A 381 -22.94 5.32 15.12
N VAL A 382 -23.63 6.45 15.07
CA VAL A 382 -24.52 6.92 16.14
C VAL A 382 -25.91 6.36 15.86
N ASP A 383 -26.47 5.62 16.80
CA ASP A 383 -27.84 5.08 16.71
C ASP A 383 -28.91 6.09 17.12
N ALA A 384 -30.19 5.70 17.02
CA ALA A 384 -31.33 6.54 17.37
C ALA A 384 -31.40 6.93 18.88
N SER A 385 -30.68 6.18 19.73
CA SER A 385 -30.57 6.48 21.18
C SER A 385 -29.36 7.36 21.51
N GLN A 386 -28.72 7.97 20.51
CA GLN A 386 -27.53 8.79 20.67
C GLN A 386 -26.32 8.01 21.26
N LEU A 387 -26.27 6.72 21.02
CA LEU A 387 -25.11 5.87 21.38
C LEU A 387 -24.22 5.63 20.17
N PHE A 388 -22.93 5.93 20.30
CA PHE A 388 -21.93 5.55 19.30
C PHE A 388 -21.50 4.10 19.52
N SER A 389 -21.79 3.22 18.58
CA SER A 389 -21.52 1.79 18.71
C SER A 389 -20.99 1.17 17.40
N ALA A 390 -20.28 0.07 17.50
CA ALA A 390 -19.79 -0.71 16.34
C ALA A 390 -20.82 -1.76 15.89
N ALA A 391 -22.09 -1.36 15.76
CA ALA A 391 -23.18 -2.25 15.36
C ALA A 391 -23.31 -2.44 13.85
N GLY A 392 -22.63 -1.61 13.07
CA GLY A 392 -22.55 -1.72 11.61
C GLY A 392 -21.43 -2.64 11.13
N GLU A 393 -21.47 -2.98 9.85
CA GLU A 393 -20.51 -3.85 9.17
C GLU A 393 -20.23 -3.35 7.75
N ASP A 394 -18.96 -3.33 7.37
CA ASP A 394 -18.55 -3.31 5.96
C ASP A 394 -18.26 -4.76 5.55
N ARG A 395 -19.06 -5.31 4.63
CA ARG A 395 -18.93 -6.70 4.17
C ARG A 395 -18.38 -6.78 2.77
N HIS A 396 -17.36 -7.61 2.59
CA HIS A 396 -16.68 -7.82 1.33
C HIS A 396 -16.77 -9.31 0.97
N ASP A 397 -17.65 -9.65 0.04
CA ASP A 397 -17.79 -11.00 -0.49
C ASP A 397 -17.19 -11.03 -1.92
N GLY A 398 -16.30 -11.96 -2.22
CA GLY A 398 -15.59 -11.95 -3.50
C GLY A 398 -15.22 -13.30 -4.06
N LEU A 399 -14.91 -13.26 -5.37
CA LEU A 399 -14.29 -14.34 -6.13
C LEU A 399 -13.00 -13.82 -6.75
N GLU A 400 -11.91 -14.53 -6.53
CA GLU A 400 -10.61 -14.26 -7.13
C GLU A 400 -10.19 -15.38 -8.04
N LEU A 401 -9.70 -15.01 -9.22
CA LEU A 401 -9.11 -15.93 -10.20
C LEU A 401 -7.68 -15.48 -10.48
N THR A 402 -6.75 -16.42 -10.54
CA THR A 402 -5.35 -16.17 -10.92
C THR A 402 -4.89 -17.21 -11.93
N VAL A 403 -4.05 -16.79 -12.87
CA VAL A 403 -3.37 -17.68 -13.81
C VAL A 403 -1.96 -17.15 -14.07
N TYR A 404 -0.98 -18.03 -14.08
CA TYR A 404 0.40 -17.70 -14.40
C TYR A 404 1.13 -18.90 -14.99
N GLY A 405 2.20 -18.63 -15.71
CA GLY A 405 3.09 -19.68 -16.20
C GLY A 405 3.55 -19.52 -17.63
N THR A 406 4.12 -20.60 -18.15
CA THR A 406 4.67 -20.69 -19.49
C THR A 406 3.95 -21.80 -20.27
N PRO A 407 2.73 -21.51 -20.82
CA PRO A 407 1.90 -22.52 -21.47
C PRO A 407 2.55 -23.13 -22.73
N THR A 408 3.43 -22.41 -23.34
CA THR A 408 4.26 -22.88 -24.46
C THR A 408 5.62 -22.18 -24.41
N ARG A 409 6.62 -22.81 -25.03
CA ARG A 409 7.97 -22.25 -25.06
C ARG A 409 7.96 -20.80 -25.59
N GLY A 410 8.59 -19.91 -24.85
CA GLY A 410 8.71 -18.49 -25.19
C GLY A 410 7.47 -17.62 -24.88
N LEU A 411 6.36 -18.19 -24.39
CA LEU A 411 5.19 -17.41 -23.99
C LEU A 411 5.00 -17.50 -22.48
N LYS A 412 5.08 -16.37 -21.78
CA LYS A 412 4.75 -16.25 -20.35
C LYS A 412 3.44 -15.51 -20.19
N LEU A 413 2.58 -16.02 -19.32
CA LEU A 413 1.29 -15.41 -18.96
C LEU A 413 1.25 -15.09 -17.48
N LEU A 414 0.61 -13.97 -17.14
CA LEU A 414 0.27 -13.58 -15.78
C LEU A 414 -1.08 -12.86 -15.82
N GLY A 415 -2.05 -13.38 -15.08
CA GLY A 415 -3.38 -12.77 -15.05
C GLY A 415 -4.07 -12.97 -13.71
N GLY A 416 -4.96 -12.04 -13.39
CA GLY A 416 -5.84 -12.12 -12.24
C GLY A 416 -7.10 -11.31 -12.47
N ALA A 417 -8.21 -11.79 -11.89
CA ALA A 417 -9.48 -11.10 -11.90
C ALA A 417 -10.15 -11.26 -10.54
N THR A 418 -10.76 -10.19 -10.06
CA THR A 418 -11.50 -10.16 -8.79
C THR A 418 -12.89 -9.58 -9.04
N TRP A 419 -13.92 -10.32 -8.67
CA TRP A 419 -15.29 -9.82 -8.50
C TRP A 419 -15.52 -9.60 -7.02
N LEU A 420 -15.92 -8.38 -6.64
CA LEU A 420 -16.04 -7.96 -5.25
C LEU A 420 -17.36 -7.25 -5.00
N ARG A 421 -18.16 -7.79 -4.13
CA ARG A 421 -19.35 -7.15 -3.56
C ARG A 421 -19.00 -6.60 -2.18
N ALA A 422 -18.70 -5.31 -2.13
CA ALA A 422 -18.39 -4.59 -0.88
C ALA A 422 -19.58 -3.73 -0.47
N GLU A 423 -20.25 -4.06 0.62
CA GLU A 423 -21.49 -3.41 1.07
C GLU A 423 -21.37 -2.92 2.51
N GLN A 424 -21.95 -1.76 2.75
CA GLN A 424 -22.20 -1.22 4.07
C GLN A 424 -23.50 -1.84 4.60
N ARG A 425 -23.46 -2.47 5.78
CA ARG A 425 -24.60 -3.16 6.37
C ARG A 425 -24.86 -2.68 7.78
N SER A 426 -26.14 -2.66 8.17
CA SER A 426 -26.56 -2.25 9.52
C SER A 426 -25.97 -0.90 9.91
N THR A 427 -26.03 0.08 9.00
CA THR A 427 -25.39 1.40 9.19
C THR A 427 -26.21 2.34 10.09
N GLY A 428 -27.42 1.94 10.46
CA GLY A 428 -28.36 2.80 11.19
C GLY A 428 -29.04 3.88 10.33
N SER A 429 -28.74 3.94 9.02
CA SER A 429 -29.29 4.92 8.08
C SER A 429 -29.74 4.26 6.78
N ALA A 430 -31.00 4.44 6.40
CA ALA A 430 -31.54 3.94 5.13
C ALA A 430 -30.83 4.54 3.88
N ALA A 431 -30.16 5.68 4.02
CA ALA A 431 -29.40 6.30 2.94
C ALA A 431 -28.12 5.54 2.60
N THR A 432 -27.51 4.85 3.57
CA THR A 432 -26.21 4.18 3.41
C THR A 432 -26.31 2.66 3.56
N ASP A 433 -27.39 2.14 4.17
CA ASP A 433 -27.56 0.69 4.35
C ASP A 433 -27.76 -0.03 3.01
N GLY A 434 -27.03 -1.14 2.80
CA GLY A 434 -26.99 -1.87 1.54
C GLY A 434 -26.25 -1.16 0.41
N ARG A 435 -25.66 0.03 0.66
CA ARG A 435 -24.85 0.77 -0.31
C ARG A 435 -23.44 0.20 -0.39
N ARG A 436 -22.76 0.46 -1.52
CA ARG A 436 -21.39 0.01 -1.72
C ARG A 436 -20.41 0.81 -0.89
N VAL A 437 -19.36 0.17 -0.46
CA VAL A 437 -18.23 0.84 0.21
C VAL A 437 -17.54 1.80 -0.78
N ILE A 438 -17.21 3.02 -0.31
CA ILE A 438 -16.54 4.04 -1.11
C ILE A 438 -15.26 3.49 -1.75
N GLY A 439 -15.03 3.84 -3.02
CA GLY A 439 -13.80 3.59 -3.74
C GLY A 439 -13.58 2.14 -4.18
N VAL A 440 -14.45 1.21 -3.80
CA VAL A 440 -14.30 -0.22 -4.12
C VAL A 440 -15.02 -0.58 -5.42
N PRO A 441 -14.29 -0.98 -6.49
CA PRO A 441 -14.89 -1.43 -7.74
C PRO A 441 -15.45 -2.86 -7.61
N GLU A 442 -16.51 -3.19 -8.35
CA GLU A 442 -17.06 -4.55 -8.37
C GLU A 442 -16.19 -5.55 -9.10
N PHE A 443 -15.47 -5.09 -10.10
CA PHE A 443 -14.64 -5.93 -10.93
C PHE A 443 -13.31 -5.26 -11.23
N GLN A 444 -12.24 -6.00 -11.05
CA GLN A 444 -10.89 -5.63 -11.46
C GLN A 444 -10.24 -6.81 -12.17
N ALA A 445 -9.48 -6.54 -13.22
CA ALA A 445 -8.70 -7.56 -13.90
C ALA A 445 -7.38 -6.99 -14.42
N THR A 446 -6.35 -7.80 -14.35
CA THR A 446 -5.07 -7.53 -14.99
C THR A 446 -4.62 -8.78 -15.72
N VAL A 447 -4.29 -8.62 -17.00
CA VAL A 447 -3.75 -9.71 -17.83
C VAL A 447 -2.51 -9.19 -18.54
N GLY A 448 -1.42 -9.92 -18.41
CA GLY A 448 -0.15 -9.63 -19.08
C GLY A 448 0.40 -10.86 -19.78
N ALA A 449 1.08 -10.65 -20.89
CA ALA A 449 1.79 -11.66 -21.63
C ALA A 449 3.19 -11.13 -22.04
N GLU A 450 4.22 -11.97 -21.95
CA GLU A 450 5.53 -11.77 -22.56
C GLU A 450 5.76 -12.88 -23.57
N TRP A 451 6.12 -12.49 -24.80
CA TRP A 451 6.39 -13.43 -25.90
C TRP A 451 7.82 -13.23 -26.41
N GLU A 452 8.61 -14.29 -26.33
CA GLU A 452 9.93 -14.36 -26.96
C GLU A 452 9.76 -14.54 -28.47
N VAL A 453 10.24 -13.59 -29.27
CA VAL A 453 10.07 -13.59 -30.73
C VAL A 453 11.01 -14.62 -31.35
N PRO A 454 10.52 -15.74 -31.93
CA PRO A 454 11.39 -16.81 -32.43
C PRO A 454 12.33 -16.37 -33.54
N ALA A 455 11.92 -15.38 -34.34
CA ALA A 455 12.69 -14.88 -35.49
C ALA A 455 13.88 -13.97 -35.09
N VAL A 456 13.89 -13.45 -33.82
CA VAL A 456 14.92 -12.51 -33.37
C VAL A 456 15.42 -12.95 -31.99
N THR A 457 16.55 -13.63 -31.97
CA THR A 457 17.17 -14.13 -30.74
C THR A 457 17.37 -12.98 -29.74
N GLY A 458 16.89 -13.17 -28.50
CA GLY A 458 17.01 -12.19 -27.43
C GLY A 458 15.88 -11.14 -27.36
N LEU A 459 15.00 -11.05 -28.37
CA LEU A 459 13.85 -10.15 -28.35
C LEU A 459 12.64 -10.79 -27.66
N ALA A 460 12.08 -10.10 -26.69
CA ALA A 460 10.76 -10.39 -26.13
C ALA A 460 9.87 -9.14 -26.19
N LEU A 461 8.60 -9.35 -26.50
CA LEU A 461 7.56 -8.32 -26.50
C LEU A 461 6.63 -8.61 -25.34
N ASP A 462 6.18 -7.57 -24.63
CA ASP A 462 5.19 -7.69 -23.58
C ASP A 462 4.02 -6.75 -23.80
N ALA A 463 2.84 -7.19 -23.32
CA ALA A 463 1.64 -6.39 -23.27
C ALA A 463 0.89 -6.66 -21.96
N ARG A 464 0.28 -5.61 -21.39
CA ARG A 464 -0.55 -5.70 -20.19
C ARG A 464 -1.82 -4.89 -20.35
N ILE A 465 -2.95 -5.49 -20.06
CA ILE A 465 -4.26 -4.84 -19.97
C ILE A 465 -4.66 -4.79 -18.50
N VAL A 466 -5.07 -3.61 -18.03
CA VAL A 466 -5.61 -3.38 -16.70
C VAL A 466 -7.03 -2.85 -16.85
N HIS A 467 -7.99 -3.51 -16.19
CA HIS A 467 -9.37 -3.07 -16.09
C HIS A 467 -9.72 -2.77 -14.64
N THR A 468 -10.38 -1.65 -14.41
CA THR A 468 -11.00 -1.31 -13.11
C THR A 468 -12.43 -0.87 -13.37
N GLY A 469 -13.38 -1.54 -12.75
CA GLY A 469 -14.81 -1.24 -12.85
C GLY A 469 -15.19 0.10 -12.22
N SER A 470 -16.43 0.51 -12.40
CA SER A 470 -16.98 1.71 -11.77
C SER A 470 -17.09 1.54 -10.26
N ARG A 471 -17.05 2.67 -9.52
CA ARG A 471 -17.13 2.75 -8.07
C ARG A 471 -17.81 4.05 -7.65
N TYR A 472 -18.00 4.27 -6.37
CA TYR A 472 -18.64 5.48 -5.84
C TYR A 472 -17.67 6.31 -5.00
N ALA A 473 -17.85 7.63 -5.03
CA ALA A 473 -17.04 8.59 -4.28
C ALA A 473 -17.72 9.04 -2.96
N ASP A 474 -18.94 8.56 -2.70
CA ASP A 474 -19.72 8.89 -1.52
C ASP A 474 -20.43 7.65 -0.93
N ASP A 475 -20.74 7.70 0.38
CA ASP A 475 -21.39 6.60 1.11
C ASP A 475 -22.81 6.31 0.62
N ALA A 476 -23.54 7.32 0.14
CA ALA A 476 -24.91 7.18 -0.38
C ALA A 476 -24.95 6.63 -1.82
N ASN A 477 -23.79 6.48 -2.46
CA ASN A 477 -23.63 6.01 -3.84
C ASN A 477 -24.32 6.92 -4.88
N THR A 478 -24.32 8.21 -4.67
CA THR A 478 -24.84 9.19 -5.62
C THR A 478 -23.78 9.64 -6.62
N LEU A 479 -22.49 9.67 -6.22
CA LEU A 479 -21.35 10.10 -7.02
C LEU A 479 -20.63 8.90 -7.66
N LYS A 480 -21.11 8.47 -8.84
CA LYS A 480 -20.52 7.33 -9.56
C LYS A 480 -19.28 7.75 -10.34
N VAL A 481 -18.16 7.10 -10.08
CA VAL A 481 -16.89 7.23 -10.82
C VAL A 481 -16.81 6.15 -11.88
N PRO A 482 -16.63 6.53 -13.17
CA PRO A 482 -16.55 5.57 -14.26
C PRO A 482 -15.39 4.57 -14.12
N GLY A 483 -15.58 3.37 -14.62
CA GLY A 483 -14.51 2.40 -14.83
C GLY A 483 -13.59 2.78 -15.98
N TRP A 484 -12.43 2.13 -16.06
CA TRP A 484 -11.43 2.39 -17.09
C TRP A 484 -10.65 1.14 -17.49
N ASN A 485 -10.08 1.24 -18.70
CA ASN A 485 -9.13 0.26 -19.22
C ASN A 485 -7.82 0.97 -19.55
N ARG A 486 -6.68 0.31 -19.32
CA ARG A 486 -5.36 0.76 -19.70
C ARG A 486 -4.59 -0.35 -20.38
N LEU A 487 -3.95 -0.01 -21.51
CA LEU A 487 -3.03 -0.89 -22.22
C LEU A 487 -1.61 -0.36 -22.04
N ASP A 488 -0.72 -1.26 -21.64
CA ASP A 488 0.72 -1.03 -21.56
C ASP A 488 1.41 -2.02 -22.49
N ILE A 489 2.45 -1.59 -23.22
CA ILE A 489 3.27 -2.45 -24.07
C ILE A 489 4.75 -2.25 -23.78
N GLY A 490 5.55 -3.28 -24.03
CA GLY A 490 6.98 -3.24 -23.83
C GLY A 490 7.74 -4.16 -24.78
N ALA A 491 9.04 -3.93 -24.85
CA ALA A 491 9.98 -4.78 -25.52
C ALA A 491 11.25 -4.91 -24.68
N ARG A 492 11.81 -6.11 -24.62
CA ARG A 492 13.11 -6.41 -24.01
C ARG A 492 14.00 -7.07 -25.03
N TYR A 493 15.22 -6.55 -25.20
CA TYR A 493 16.22 -7.13 -26.06
C TYR A 493 17.47 -7.49 -25.27
N LEU A 494 17.83 -8.75 -25.32
CA LEU A 494 19.04 -9.31 -24.71
C LEU A 494 20.08 -9.49 -25.79
N THR A 495 21.28 -8.91 -25.61
CA THR A 495 22.41 -9.09 -26.49
C THR A 495 23.71 -9.13 -25.68
N GLU A 496 24.80 -9.51 -26.31
CA GLU A 496 26.11 -9.56 -25.68
C GLU A 496 27.02 -8.50 -26.29
N ILE A 497 27.68 -7.70 -25.44
CA ILE A 497 28.69 -6.74 -25.85
C ILE A 497 29.97 -6.97 -25.02
N ALA A 498 31.09 -7.22 -25.70
CA ALA A 498 32.38 -7.47 -25.07
C ALA A 498 32.35 -8.60 -24.02
N GLY A 499 31.62 -9.69 -24.29
CA GLY A 499 31.48 -10.84 -23.38
C GLY A 499 30.55 -10.57 -22.17
N ARG A 500 29.76 -9.50 -22.18
CA ARG A 500 28.85 -9.13 -21.11
C ARG A 500 27.41 -9.04 -21.62
N LEU A 501 26.49 -9.52 -20.82
CA LEU A 501 25.06 -9.45 -21.15
C LEU A 501 24.55 -8.00 -21.03
N LEU A 502 24.07 -7.45 -22.15
CA LEU A 502 23.35 -6.18 -22.22
C LEU A 502 21.85 -6.46 -22.35
N THR A 503 21.06 -5.87 -21.47
CA THR A 503 19.60 -5.86 -21.55
C THR A 503 19.10 -4.46 -21.88
N LEU A 504 18.43 -4.30 -23.02
CA LEU A 504 17.71 -3.09 -23.39
C LEU A 504 16.21 -3.30 -23.13
N ARG A 505 15.53 -2.29 -22.55
CA ARG A 505 14.07 -2.30 -22.38
C ARG A 505 13.48 -0.99 -22.86
N GLY A 506 12.39 -1.10 -23.63
CA GLY A 506 11.52 0.02 -23.97
C GLY A 506 10.10 -0.29 -23.51
N ARG A 507 9.41 0.69 -22.93
CA ARG A 507 8.05 0.53 -22.43
C ARG A 507 7.22 1.77 -22.71
N VAL A 508 5.95 1.56 -23.03
CA VAL A 508 4.91 2.59 -23.12
C VAL A 508 3.77 2.18 -22.22
N ASP A 509 3.60 2.89 -21.12
CA ASP A 509 2.44 2.74 -20.25
C ASP A 509 1.32 3.66 -20.74
N ASN A 510 0.06 3.24 -20.57
CA ASN A 510 -1.13 3.96 -21.04
C ASN A 510 -1.04 4.32 -22.53
N VAL A 511 -0.84 3.34 -23.39
CA VAL A 511 -0.62 3.51 -24.86
C VAL A 511 -1.68 4.39 -25.53
N THR A 512 -2.93 4.24 -25.10
CA THR A 512 -4.08 4.96 -25.65
C THR A 512 -4.26 6.37 -25.08
N ASP A 513 -3.37 6.79 -24.17
CA ASP A 513 -3.43 8.07 -23.45
C ASP A 513 -4.80 8.31 -22.78
N ARG A 514 -5.35 7.25 -22.21
CA ARG A 514 -6.67 7.28 -21.59
C ARG A 514 -6.68 8.21 -20.38
N ALA A 515 -7.58 9.19 -20.38
CA ALA A 515 -7.91 9.97 -19.20
C ALA A 515 -8.84 9.17 -18.28
N TYR A 516 -8.51 9.08 -16.99
CA TYR A 516 -9.30 8.33 -16.03
C TYR A 516 -9.02 8.78 -14.59
N TRP A 517 -9.99 8.55 -13.71
CA TRP A 517 -9.79 8.64 -12.27
C TRP A 517 -9.17 7.34 -11.78
N ALA A 518 -7.90 7.35 -11.39
CA ALA A 518 -7.16 6.14 -10.99
C ALA A 518 -7.68 5.55 -9.68
N SER A 519 -7.94 6.41 -8.70
CA SER A 519 -8.47 6.02 -7.41
C SER A 519 -9.49 7.03 -6.89
N VAL A 520 -10.30 6.55 -5.98
CA VAL A 520 -11.23 7.31 -5.15
C VAL A 520 -10.91 6.94 -3.72
N GLY A 521 -10.75 7.89 -2.86
CA GLY A 521 -10.40 7.65 -1.46
C GLY A 521 -11.14 8.61 -0.55
N GLY A 522 -10.68 8.65 0.68
CA GLY A 522 -11.21 9.51 1.71
C GLY A 522 -11.93 8.74 2.80
N PHE A 523 -12.51 9.50 3.69
CA PHE A 523 -13.38 9.03 4.77
C PHE A 523 -14.78 9.57 4.53
N PRO A 524 -15.82 9.09 5.21
CA PRO A 524 -17.19 9.56 5.04
C PRO A 524 -17.29 11.08 5.06
N GLY A 525 -17.87 11.67 4.00
CA GLY A 525 -18.02 13.12 3.82
C GLY A 525 -16.78 13.86 3.28
N ALA A 526 -15.67 13.19 3.00
CA ALA A 526 -14.44 13.81 2.49
C ALA A 526 -13.80 12.95 1.38
N GLY A 527 -14.59 12.48 0.43
CA GLY A 527 -14.10 11.74 -0.73
C GLY A 527 -13.24 12.60 -1.65
N TYR A 528 -12.21 12.01 -2.24
CA TYR A 528 -11.34 12.66 -3.21
C TYR A 528 -11.05 11.76 -4.40
N LEU A 529 -10.70 12.40 -5.52
CA LEU A 529 -10.39 11.77 -6.80
C LEU A 529 -8.90 11.95 -7.12
N VAL A 530 -8.28 10.93 -7.69
CA VAL A 530 -6.88 10.98 -8.15
C VAL A 530 -6.82 10.75 -9.65
N VAL A 531 -6.21 11.69 -10.38
CA VAL A 531 -6.05 11.59 -11.84
C VAL A 531 -5.07 10.47 -12.18
N GLY A 532 -5.39 9.69 -13.20
CA GLY A 532 -4.54 8.63 -13.72
C GLY A 532 -3.25 9.17 -14.35
N ALA A 533 -2.25 8.29 -14.46
CA ALA A 533 -1.00 8.62 -15.13
C ALA A 533 -1.21 8.77 -16.65
N PRO A 534 -0.55 9.75 -17.29
CA PRO A 534 -0.56 9.92 -18.75
C PRO A 534 0.20 8.80 -19.46
N ARG A 535 0.16 8.79 -20.80
CA ARG A 535 1.05 7.96 -21.58
C ARG A 535 2.50 8.29 -21.24
N THR A 536 3.23 7.26 -20.84
CA THR A 536 4.61 7.40 -20.34
C THR A 536 5.53 6.48 -21.10
N PHE A 537 6.59 7.04 -21.67
CA PHE A 537 7.67 6.29 -22.34
C PHE A 537 8.81 6.09 -21.36
N THR A 538 9.37 4.89 -21.33
CA THR A 538 10.56 4.57 -20.53
C THR A 538 11.52 3.74 -21.36
N LEU A 539 12.80 4.12 -21.36
CA LEU A 539 13.90 3.37 -21.94
C LEU A 539 14.91 3.05 -20.84
N SER A 540 15.43 1.85 -20.83
CA SER A 540 16.50 1.47 -19.89
C SER A 540 17.50 0.50 -20.53
N ALA A 541 18.75 0.57 -20.06
CA ALA A 541 19.82 -0.31 -20.48
C ALA A 541 20.60 -0.83 -19.27
N SER A 542 20.77 -2.14 -19.11
CA SER A 542 21.58 -2.74 -18.03
C SER A 542 22.65 -3.65 -18.59
N VAL A 543 23.83 -3.61 -17.97
CA VAL A 543 24.95 -4.47 -18.27
C VAL A 543 25.32 -5.26 -17.03
N ASP A 544 25.43 -6.58 -17.14
CA ASP A 544 25.91 -7.44 -16.08
C ASP A 544 27.45 -7.53 -16.13
N PHE A 545 28.12 -7.29 -14.98
CA PHE A 545 29.58 -7.25 -14.89
C PHE A 545 30.16 -8.48 -14.20
#